data_d256a69d29055b8f1e78f9e04e0ee3c5
#
_entry.id   d256a69d29055b8f1e78f9e04e0ee3c5
#
_cell.length_a   1.000
_cell.length_b   1.000
_cell.length_c   1.000
_cell.angle_alpha   90.00
_cell.angle_beta   90.00
_cell.angle_gamma   90.00
#
_symmetry.space_group_name_H-M   'P 1'
#
loop_
_entity.id
_entity.type
_entity.pdbx_description
1 polymer ?
#
loop_
_entity_poly.entity_id
_entity_poly.type
_entity_poly.pdbx_seq_one_letter_code
_entity_poly.pdbx_strand_id
1 'polypeptide(L)'
;ALSPLNSIPTSDIESIEVLKDASSTAIYGSRGANGVIIVTTKKGKSGKTSVAFDAYWGIQNIYKKYDLLDSRSFEKLANEALVNSGGAAIYDESLTPATTDWQDLTSNKNALTQNYQLTVSGGNDKTTFLTSFNYFNQEGVIKASEMKKYAFRANIDHKISSTINLGLSLTMTKVDNNRVGNSVLQSHRICL
;
A
#
# COMPACT_ATOMS: atom_id res chain seq x y z
N ALA A 1 3.75 10.04 7.53
CA ALA A 1 2.46 10.48 7.02
C ALA A 1 2.12 9.66 5.76
N LEU A 2 0.87 9.23 5.62
CA LEU A 2 0.41 8.59 4.38
C LEU A 2 0.31 9.67 3.29
N SER A 3 0.73 9.34 2.07
CA SER A 3 0.54 10.23 0.92
C SER A 3 -0.96 10.49 0.71
N PRO A 4 -1.40 11.71 0.41
CA PRO A 4 -2.79 12.01 0.08
C PRO A 4 -3.36 11.13 -1.03
N LEU A 5 -2.52 10.69 -1.97
CA LEU A 5 -2.90 9.77 -3.04
C LEU A 5 -3.38 8.40 -2.52
N ASN A 6 -2.85 7.95 -1.39
CA ASN A 6 -3.26 6.66 -0.80
C ASN A 6 -4.68 6.68 -0.21
N SER A 7 -5.27 7.87 -0.02
CA SER A 7 -6.64 8.01 0.47
C SER A 7 -7.70 7.77 -0.62
N ILE A 8 -7.32 7.90 -1.89
CA ILE A 8 -8.23 7.75 -3.02
C ILE A 8 -8.11 6.32 -3.57
N PRO A 9 -9.20 5.55 -3.68
CA PRO A 9 -9.21 4.29 -4.41
C PRO A 9 -8.85 4.51 -5.88
N THR A 10 -7.97 3.68 -6.42
CA THR A 10 -7.55 3.78 -7.84
C THR A 10 -8.72 3.62 -8.81
N SER A 11 -9.71 2.81 -8.44
CA SER A 11 -10.95 2.61 -9.20
C SER A 11 -11.83 3.87 -9.32
N ASP A 12 -11.69 4.83 -8.40
CA ASP A 12 -12.43 6.10 -8.41
C ASP A 12 -11.70 7.19 -9.21
N ILE A 13 -10.51 6.94 -9.71
CA ILE A 13 -9.73 7.89 -10.50
C ILE A 13 -10.19 7.84 -11.96
N GLU A 14 -10.48 9.00 -12.53
CA GLU A 14 -10.78 9.18 -13.96
C GLU A 14 -9.50 9.52 -14.73
N SER A 15 -8.71 10.50 -14.24
CA SER A 15 -7.44 10.89 -14.85
C SER A 15 -6.44 11.36 -13.80
N ILE A 16 -5.15 11.24 -14.15
CA ILE A 16 -4.03 11.82 -13.40
C ILE A 16 -3.23 12.67 -14.38
N GLU A 17 -3.07 13.94 -14.06
CA GLU A 17 -2.28 14.88 -14.85
C GLU A 17 -1.11 15.37 -14.01
N VAL A 18 0.08 15.41 -14.61
CA VAL A 18 1.30 15.88 -13.96
C VAL A 18 1.78 17.16 -14.65
N LEU A 19 1.62 18.28 -13.95
CA LEU A 19 2.10 19.59 -14.41
C LEU A 19 3.54 19.79 -13.95
N LYS A 20 4.47 19.93 -14.91
CA LYS A 20 5.90 20.11 -14.64
C LYS A 20 6.42 21.47 -15.07
N ASP A 21 5.68 22.17 -15.95
CA ASP A 21 6.09 23.44 -16.51
C ASP A 21 5.72 24.61 -15.60
N ALA A 22 6.60 25.59 -15.49
CA ALA A 22 6.39 26.76 -14.65
C ALA A 22 5.11 27.55 -15.01
N SER A 23 4.73 27.59 -16.29
CA SER A 23 3.50 28.24 -16.75
C SER A 23 2.23 27.52 -16.25
N SER A 24 2.22 26.19 -16.28
CA SER A 24 1.08 25.38 -15.85
C SER A 24 0.95 25.31 -14.33
N THR A 25 2.07 25.42 -13.60
CA THR A 25 2.10 25.40 -12.13
C THR A 25 1.94 26.77 -11.47
N ALA A 26 2.03 27.87 -12.24
CA ALA A 26 1.98 29.24 -11.74
C ALA A 26 0.72 29.56 -10.90
N ILE A 27 -0.43 28.99 -11.28
CA ILE A 27 -1.71 29.17 -10.56
C ILE A 27 -1.70 28.58 -9.13
N TYR A 28 -0.77 27.64 -8.85
CA TYR A 28 -0.60 27.01 -7.54
C TYR A 28 0.43 27.69 -6.65
N GLY A 29 1.06 28.79 -7.16
CA GLY A 29 2.05 29.59 -6.45
C GLY A 29 3.29 28.79 -6.04
N SER A 30 3.91 29.16 -4.91
CA SER A 30 5.14 28.51 -4.42
C SER A 30 5.00 27.01 -4.12
N ARG A 31 3.78 26.53 -3.86
CA ARG A 31 3.52 25.10 -3.65
C ARG A 31 3.66 24.28 -4.91
N GLY A 32 3.52 24.90 -6.09
CA GLY A 32 3.71 24.26 -7.39
C GLY A 32 5.16 24.17 -7.87
N ALA A 33 6.13 24.70 -7.13
CA ALA A 33 7.53 24.79 -7.57
C ALA A 33 8.18 23.43 -7.92
N ASN A 34 7.75 22.34 -7.27
CA ASN A 34 8.23 20.98 -7.53
C ASN A 34 7.31 20.17 -8.47
N GLY A 35 6.38 20.86 -9.15
CA GLY A 35 5.34 20.23 -9.95
C GLY A 35 4.03 20.02 -9.19
N VAL A 36 2.96 19.80 -9.93
CA VAL A 36 1.60 19.56 -9.41
C VAL A 36 1.03 18.29 -10.01
N ILE A 37 0.46 17.44 -9.18
CA ILE A 37 -0.29 16.27 -9.62
C ILE A 37 -1.77 16.57 -9.41
N ILE A 38 -2.52 16.61 -10.51
CA ILE A 38 -3.98 16.77 -10.49
C ILE A 38 -4.61 15.40 -10.62
N VAL A 39 -5.43 15.04 -9.65
CA VAL A 39 -6.21 13.80 -9.69
C VAL A 39 -7.67 14.14 -9.90
N THR A 40 -8.18 13.81 -11.08
CA THR A 40 -9.59 13.93 -11.39
C THR A 40 -10.29 12.61 -11.07
N THR A 41 -11.36 12.71 -10.32
CA THR A 41 -12.10 11.55 -9.89
C THR A 41 -13.40 11.41 -10.69
N LYS A 42 -13.85 10.17 -10.88
CA LYS A 42 -15.09 9.84 -11.57
C LYS A 42 -16.27 10.60 -10.99
N LYS A 43 -17.15 11.09 -11.84
CA LYS A 43 -18.42 11.77 -11.50
C LYS A 43 -19.61 11.00 -12.04
N GLY A 44 -20.78 11.29 -11.52
CA GLY A 44 -22.04 10.80 -12.07
C GLY A 44 -22.25 11.33 -13.48
N LYS A 45 -22.85 10.50 -14.33
CA LYS A 45 -23.26 10.88 -15.70
C LYS A 45 -24.77 10.78 -15.83
N SER A 46 -25.36 11.65 -16.64
CA SER A 46 -26.77 11.55 -17.00
C SER A 46 -27.05 10.20 -17.69
N GLY A 47 -28.13 9.54 -17.29
CA GLY A 47 -28.51 8.24 -17.84
C GLY A 47 -29.15 7.33 -16.79
N LYS A 48 -29.41 6.08 -17.21
CA LYS A 48 -29.96 5.06 -16.29
C LYS A 48 -28.99 4.79 -15.15
N THR A 49 -29.54 4.53 -13.97
CA THR A 49 -28.75 4.10 -12.83
C THR A 49 -28.02 2.81 -13.15
N SER A 50 -26.70 2.83 -12.96
CA SER A 50 -25.79 1.71 -13.14
C SER A 50 -25.20 1.32 -11.80
N VAL A 51 -25.12 0.02 -11.57
CA VAL A 51 -24.43 -0.56 -10.41
C VAL A 51 -23.29 -1.40 -10.94
N ALA A 52 -22.07 -1.08 -10.52
CA ALA A 52 -20.87 -1.83 -10.85
C ALA A 52 -20.27 -2.41 -9.57
N PHE A 53 -19.88 -3.68 -9.64
CA PHE A 53 -19.14 -4.35 -8.57
C PHE A 53 -17.86 -4.94 -9.15
N ASP A 54 -16.73 -4.53 -8.60
CA ASP A 54 -15.41 -5.01 -8.96
C ASP A 54 -14.79 -5.69 -7.76
N ALA A 55 -14.21 -6.86 -7.97
CA ALA A 55 -13.47 -7.57 -6.94
C ALA A 55 -12.22 -8.20 -7.53
N TYR A 56 -11.11 -8.13 -6.81
CA TYR A 56 -9.93 -8.91 -7.15
C TYR A 56 -9.24 -9.47 -5.90
N TRP A 57 -8.53 -10.57 -6.10
CA TRP A 57 -7.66 -11.21 -5.11
C TRP A 57 -6.28 -11.38 -5.70
N GLY A 58 -5.28 -11.18 -4.88
CA GLY A 58 -3.89 -11.38 -5.24
C GLY A 58 -3.15 -12.12 -4.14
N ILE A 59 -2.08 -12.81 -4.51
CA ILE A 59 -1.20 -13.50 -3.57
C ILE A 59 0.19 -12.89 -3.71
N GLN A 60 0.82 -12.57 -2.58
CA GLN A 60 2.16 -12.03 -2.52
C GLN A 60 3.09 -13.00 -1.80
N ASN A 61 4.27 -13.18 -2.36
CA ASN A 61 5.35 -13.96 -1.78
C ASN A 61 6.67 -13.19 -1.89
N ILE A 62 7.62 -13.50 -1.01
CA ILE A 62 8.97 -12.98 -1.13
C ILE A 62 9.61 -13.61 -2.38
N TYR A 63 10.00 -12.78 -3.33
CA TYR A 63 10.59 -13.22 -4.60
C TYR A 63 11.97 -13.86 -4.42
N LYS A 64 12.81 -13.29 -3.53
CA LYS A 64 14.16 -13.76 -3.29
C LYS A 64 14.50 -13.61 -1.81
N LYS A 65 15.04 -14.65 -1.23
CA LYS A 65 15.63 -14.65 0.11
C LYS A 65 17.14 -14.48 0.02
N TYR A 66 17.74 -14.08 1.13
CA TYR A 66 19.19 -14.11 1.27
C TYR A 66 19.64 -15.55 1.46
N ASP A 67 20.75 -15.89 0.82
CA ASP A 67 21.44 -17.16 1.07
C ASP A 67 22.30 -16.96 2.31
N LEU A 68 21.83 -17.49 3.43
CA LEU A 68 22.46 -17.37 4.73
C LEU A 68 23.20 -18.66 5.06
N LEU A 69 24.25 -18.54 5.85
CA LEU A 69 24.94 -19.71 6.41
C LEU A 69 23.99 -20.49 7.32
N ASP A 70 24.11 -21.81 7.26
CA ASP A 70 23.53 -22.65 8.29
C ASP A 70 24.29 -22.52 9.61
N SER A 71 23.71 -22.99 10.71
CA SER A 71 24.31 -22.82 12.04
C SER A 71 25.72 -23.42 12.11
N ARG A 72 25.97 -24.56 11.47
CA ARG A 72 27.26 -25.22 11.48
C ARG A 72 28.33 -24.45 10.71
N SER A 73 27.98 -23.95 9.53
CA SER A 73 28.87 -23.13 8.71
C SER A 73 29.18 -21.81 9.39
N PHE A 74 28.19 -21.20 10.08
CA PHE A 74 28.39 -20.01 10.87
C PHE A 74 29.34 -20.23 12.03
N GLU A 75 29.15 -21.31 12.85
CA GLU A 75 30.02 -21.64 13.98
C GLU A 75 31.47 -21.89 13.54
N LYS A 76 31.64 -22.61 12.45
CA LYS A 76 32.96 -22.88 11.89
C LYS A 76 33.69 -21.59 11.47
N LEU A 77 32.96 -20.72 10.73
CA LEU A 77 33.53 -19.46 10.25
C LEU A 77 33.81 -18.50 11.43
N ALA A 78 32.93 -18.47 12.44
CA ALA A 78 33.13 -17.66 13.64
C ALA A 78 34.33 -18.13 14.47
N ASN A 79 34.51 -19.45 14.65
CA ASN A 79 35.69 -20.00 15.31
C ASN A 79 36.96 -19.67 14.55
N GLU A 80 37.00 -19.84 13.22
CA GLU A 80 38.11 -19.47 12.38
C GLU A 80 38.50 -18.00 12.52
N ALA A 81 37.50 -17.09 12.48
CA ALA A 81 37.75 -15.67 12.67
C ALA A 81 38.29 -15.33 14.05
N LEU A 82 37.81 -15.98 15.11
CA LEU A 82 38.31 -15.80 16.49
C LEU A 82 39.77 -16.28 16.60
N VAL A 83 40.07 -17.46 16.12
CA VAL A 83 41.45 -18.02 16.15
C VAL A 83 42.41 -17.13 15.36
N ASN A 84 42.03 -16.67 14.17
CA ASN A 84 42.84 -15.78 13.34
C ASN A 84 43.10 -14.40 14.00
N SER A 85 42.19 -13.96 14.89
CA SER A 85 42.37 -12.74 15.69
C SER A 85 43.18 -12.94 16.98
N GLY A 86 43.69 -14.16 17.24
CA GLY A 86 44.47 -14.50 18.43
C GLY A 86 43.60 -14.91 19.65
N GLY A 87 42.33 -15.14 19.45
CA GLY A 87 41.40 -15.66 20.46
C GLY A 87 41.33 -17.20 20.45
N ALA A 88 40.42 -17.73 21.27
CA ALA A 88 40.12 -19.17 21.28
C ALA A 88 38.77 -19.42 20.60
N ALA A 89 38.62 -20.62 20.00
CA ALA A 89 37.31 -21.10 19.51
C ALA A 89 36.31 -21.18 20.66
N ILE A 90 35.08 -20.71 20.43
CA ILE A 90 34.02 -20.66 21.43
C ILE A 90 32.88 -21.65 21.14
N TYR A 91 32.72 -22.06 19.87
CA TYR A 91 31.71 -23.01 19.47
C TYR A 91 32.29 -24.43 19.42
N ASP A 92 31.52 -25.38 19.99
CA ASP A 92 31.89 -26.79 19.94
C ASP A 92 31.39 -27.42 18.64
N GLU A 93 32.29 -27.59 17.67
CA GLU A 93 31.98 -28.16 16.35
C GLU A 93 31.55 -29.64 16.39
N SER A 94 31.72 -30.33 17.52
CA SER A 94 31.22 -31.69 17.72
C SER A 94 29.71 -31.77 17.87
N LEU A 95 29.09 -30.69 18.30
CA LEU A 95 27.66 -30.57 18.44
C LEU A 95 26.99 -30.32 17.08
N THR A 96 25.75 -30.75 16.95
CA THR A 96 24.94 -30.44 15.77
C THR A 96 23.87 -29.42 16.15
N PRO A 97 24.12 -28.13 15.92
CA PRO A 97 23.16 -27.10 16.28
C PRO A 97 21.93 -27.19 15.38
N ALA A 98 20.76 -26.83 15.93
CA ALA A 98 19.56 -26.69 15.15
C ALA A 98 19.68 -25.47 14.22
N THR A 99 19.41 -25.68 12.94
CA THR A 99 19.34 -24.59 11.96
C THR A 99 17.91 -24.10 11.82
N THR A 100 17.69 -22.82 12.09
CA THR A 100 16.36 -22.20 11.95
C THR A 100 16.41 -21.19 10.80
N ASP A 101 15.54 -21.42 9.79
CA ASP A 101 15.33 -20.40 8.74
C ASP A 101 14.44 -19.27 9.28
N TRP A 102 15.07 -18.25 9.82
CA TRP A 102 14.39 -17.06 10.34
C TRP A 102 13.63 -16.29 9.27
N GLN A 103 14.08 -16.31 8.02
CA GLN A 103 13.39 -15.66 6.92
C GLN A 103 12.04 -16.36 6.64
N ASP A 104 12.02 -17.70 6.68
CA ASP A 104 10.78 -18.46 6.56
C ASP A 104 9.87 -18.29 7.78
N LEU A 105 10.45 -18.32 8.96
CA LEU A 105 9.69 -18.22 10.20
C LEU A 105 8.95 -16.89 10.33
N THR A 106 9.54 -15.80 9.84
CA THR A 106 8.99 -14.44 9.95
C THR A 106 8.21 -14.00 8.71
N SER A 107 8.26 -14.75 7.62
CA SER A 107 7.53 -14.44 6.40
C SER A 107 6.16 -15.10 6.34
N ASN A 108 5.22 -14.43 5.66
CA ASN A 108 3.97 -15.00 5.20
C ASN A 108 4.17 -15.64 3.83
N LYS A 109 3.82 -16.91 3.73
CA LYS A 109 3.65 -17.56 2.43
C LYS A 109 2.22 -17.30 1.97
N ASN A 110 2.07 -16.87 0.70
CA ASN A 110 0.78 -16.56 0.10
C ASN A 110 0.01 -15.44 0.84
N ALA A 111 0.71 -14.36 1.20
CA ALA A 111 0.07 -13.18 1.79
C ALA A 111 -1.05 -12.67 0.88
N LEU A 112 -2.27 -12.59 1.41
CA LEU A 112 -3.47 -12.33 0.64
C LEU A 112 -3.71 -10.83 0.48
N THR A 113 -4.02 -10.41 -0.74
CA THR A 113 -4.53 -9.07 -1.05
C THR A 113 -5.95 -9.21 -1.59
N GLN A 114 -6.87 -8.40 -1.06
CA GLN A 114 -8.28 -8.39 -1.45
C GLN A 114 -8.73 -6.96 -1.69
N ASN A 115 -9.51 -6.76 -2.73
CA ASN A 115 -10.16 -5.48 -3.01
C ASN A 115 -11.59 -5.72 -3.47
N TYR A 116 -12.51 -4.96 -2.89
CA TYR A 116 -13.93 -4.97 -3.25
C TYR A 116 -14.37 -3.52 -3.47
N GLN A 117 -14.96 -3.25 -4.61
CA GLN A 117 -15.47 -1.95 -4.99
C GLN A 117 -16.92 -2.06 -5.42
N LEU A 118 -17.80 -1.32 -4.79
CA LEU A 118 -19.18 -1.13 -5.21
C LEU A 118 -19.36 0.32 -5.65
N THR A 119 -19.83 0.53 -6.86
CA THR A 119 -20.10 1.86 -7.40
C THR A 119 -21.52 1.92 -7.93
N VAL A 120 -22.27 2.93 -7.50
CA VAL A 120 -23.60 3.25 -8.01
C VAL A 120 -23.55 4.64 -8.63
N SER A 121 -23.92 4.77 -9.87
CA SER A 121 -23.92 6.06 -10.57
C SER A 121 -25.12 6.17 -11.49
N GLY A 122 -25.55 7.40 -11.73
CA GLY A 122 -26.68 7.66 -12.62
C GLY A 122 -27.14 9.11 -12.54
N GLY A 123 -28.29 9.38 -13.10
CA GLY A 123 -28.87 10.70 -13.03
C GLY A 123 -29.72 11.06 -14.24
N ASN A 124 -30.14 12.29 -14.27
CA ASN A 124 -30.87 12.89 -15.37
C ASN A 124 -30.20 14.22 -15.79
N ASP A 125 -30.82 14.99 -16.65
CA ASP A 125 -30.29 16.26 -17.17
C ASP A 125 -30.09 17.32 -16.08
N LYS A 126 -30.78 17.19 -14.95
CA LYS A 126 -30.71 18.12 -13.82
C LYS A 126 -29.83 17.61 -12.68
N THR A 127 -29.83 16.30 -12.41
CA THR A 127 -29.12 15.74 -11.26
C THR A 127 -28.30 14.54 -11.70
N THR A 128 -27.02 14.53 -11.40
CA THR A 128 -26.17 13.36 -11.55
C THR A 128 -25.55 12.99 -10.22
N PHE A 129 -25.36 11.71 -9.98
CA PHE A 129 -24.76 11.21 -8.76
C PHE A 129 -23.81 10.05 -9.03
N LEU A 130 -22.82 9.93 -8.16
CA LEU A 130 -21.94 8.77 -8.05
C LEU A 130 -21.67 8.52 -6.58
N THR A 131 -21.92 7.30 -6.15
CA THR A 131 -21.55 6.83 -4.81
C THR A 131 -20.72 5.59 -4.94
N SER A 132 -19.59 5.53 -4.24
CA SER A 132 -18.70 4.36 -4.22
C SER A 132 -18.34 3.96 -2.80
N PHE A 133 -18.18 2.66 -2.60
CA PHE A 133 -17.63 2.07 -1.39
C PHE A 133 -16.51 1.12 -1.79
N ASN A 134 -15.35 1.27 -1.16
CA ASN A 134 -14.18 0.43 -1.37
C ASN A 134 -13.71 -0.17 -0.06
N TYR A 135 -13.50 -1.48 -0.07
CA TYR A 135 -12.78 -2.22 0.97
C TYR A 135 -11.53 -2.83 0.36
N PHE A 136 -10.39 -2.50 0.94
CA PHE A 136 -9.10 -3.05 0.55
C PHE A 136 -8.42 -3.64 1.78
N ASN A 137 -7.99 -4.89 1.66
CA ASN A 137 -7.18 -5.57 2.66
C ASN A 137 -5.93 -6.15 2.01
N GLN A 138 -4.78 -5.89 2.59
CA GLN A 138 -3.50 -6.41 2.15
C GLN A 138 -2.72 -6.95 3.34
N GLU A 139 -2.51 -8.25 3.36
CA GLU A 139 -1.53 -8.87 4.24
C GLU A 139 -0.12 -8.59 3.72
N GLY A 140 0.80 -8.27 4.61
CA GLY A 140 2.20 -8.11 4.24
C GLY A 140 2.94 -9.43 4.14
N VAL A 141 4.02 -9.44 3.38
CA VAL A 141 4.93 -10.61 3.25
C VAL A 141 5.69 -10.91 4.55
N ILE A 142 5.69 -9.98 5.51
CA ILE A 142 6.21 -10.20 6.86
C ILE A 142 5.02 -10.43 7.80
N LYS A 143 5.09 -11.47 8.65
CA LYS A 143 4.04 -11.78 9.62
C LYS A 143 3.69 -10.58 10.50
N ALA A 144 2.44 -10.49 10.92
CA ALA A 144 1.88 -9.39 11.71
C ALA A 144 1.86 -8.01 11.02
N SER A 145 2.15 -7.94 9.72
CA SER A 145 1.93 -6.72 8.93
C SER A 145 0.65 -6.84 8.10
N GLU A 146 -0.20 -5.83 8.20
CA GLU A 146 -1.50 -5.79 7.52
C GLU A 146 -1.94 -4.35 7.29
N MET A 147 -2.58 -4.07 6.17
CA MET A 147 -3.21 -2.79 5.90
C MET A 147 -4.66 -3.01 5.47
N LYS A 148 -5.60 -2.43 6.23
CA LYS A 148 -7.02 -2.36 5.88
C LYS A 148 -7.40 -0.94 5.54
N LYS A 149 -8.08 -0.75 4.43
CA LYS A 149 -8.62 0.54 4.01
C LYS A 149 -10.10 0.45 3.69
N TYR A 150 -10.87 1.35 4.26
CA TYR A 150 -12.28 1.56 3.98
C TYR A 150 -12.41 2.94 3.39
N ALA A 151 -12.96 3.05 2.20
CA ALA A 151 -13.22 4.34 1.59
C ALA A 151 -14.68 4.43 1.13
N PHE A 152 -15.29 5.55 1.43
CA PHE A 152 -16.62 5.92 0.97
C PHE A 152 -16.55 7.25 0.24
N ARG A 153 -17.24 7.35 -0.88
CA ARG A 153 -17.32 8.56 -1.66
C ARG A 153 -18.74 8.76 -2.15
N ALA A 154 -19.19 10.02 -2.13
CA ALA A 154 -20.46 10.44 -2.72
C ALA A 154 -20.25 11.78 -3.45
N ASN A 155 -20.63 11.83 -4.71
CA ASN A 155 -20.65 13.03 -5.53
C ASN A 155 -22.08 13.22 -6.04
N ILE A 156 -22.61 14.43 -5.89
CA ILE A 156 -23.92 14.81 -6.39
C ILE A 156 -23.76 16.17 -7.04
N ASP A 157 -24.12 16.29 -8.30
CA ASP A 157 -24.19 17.55 -9.03
C ASP A 157 -25.65 17.80 -9.42
N HIS A 158 -26.20 18.97 -9.04
CA HIS A 158 -27.58 19.36 -9.31
C HIS A 158 -27.65 20.74 -9.95
N LYS A 159 -28.28 20.81 -11.10
CA LYS A 159 -28.58 22.07 -11.81
C LYS A 159 -29.90 22.64 -11.30
N ILE A 160 -29.84 23.68 -10.46
CA ILE A 160 -31.01 24.36 -9.91
C ILE A 160 -31.69 25.20 -11.02
N SER A 161 -30.87 25.90 -11.80
CA SER A 161 -31.32 26.69 -12.97
C SER A 161 -30.26 26.66 -14.07
N SER A 162 -30.50 27.33 -15.18
CA SER A 162 -29.50 27.51 -16.25
C SER A 162 -28.21 28.22 -15.78
N THR A 163 -28.28 28.94 -14.67
CA THR A 163 -27.17 29.76 -14.15
C THR A 163 -26.62 29.22 -12.84
N ILE A 164 -27.39 28.42 -12.08
CA ILE A 164 -27.00 27.96 -10.74
C ILE A 164 -26.83 26.45 -10.75
N ASN A 165 -25.61 26.01 -10.41
CA ASN A 165 -25.27 24.60 -10.20
C ASN A 165 -24.82 24.38 -8.75
N LEU A 166 -25.33 23.34 -8.12
CA LEU A 166 -24.94 22.89 -6.78
C LEU A 166 -24.18 21.57 -6.90
N GLY A 167 -22.96 21.52 -6.37
CA GLY A 167 -22.14 20.31 -6.30
C GLY A 167 -21.84 19.94 -4.85
N LEU A 168 -22.02 18.68 -4.49
CA LEU A 168 -21.60 18.10 -3.23
C LEU A 168 -20.60 16.99 -3.52
N SER A 169 -19.42 17.05 -2.88
CA SER A 169 -18.42 15.99 -2.93
C SER A 169 -18.01 15.63 -1.50
N LEU A 170 -18.28 14.39 -1.11
CA LEU A 170 -17.90 13.83 0.18
C LEU A 170 -16.94 12.66 -0.05
N THR A 171 -15.83 12.65 0.67
CA THR A 171 -14.90 11.52 0.69
C THR A 171 -14.51 11.22 2.13
N MET A 172 -14.69 9.98 2.53
CA MET A 172 -14.33 9.47 3.86
C MET A 172 -13.42 8.26 3.67
N THR A 173 -12.27 8.25 4.35
CA THR A 173 -11.33 7.13 4.27
C THR A 173 -10.81 6.81 5.66
N LYS A 174 -10.89 5.54 6.04
CA LYS A 174 -10.26 4.99 7.23
C LYS A 174 -9.20 3.99 6.80
N VAL A 175 -7.99 4.14 7.36
CA VAL A 175 -6.87 3.23 7.12
C VAL A 175 -6.37 2.70 8.46
N ASP A 176 -6.49 1.40 8.64
CA ASP A 176 -5.89 0.67 9.76
C ASP A 176 -4.62 -0.01 9.23
N ASN A 177 -3.47 0.31 9.81
CA ASN A 177 -2.18 -0.14 9.29
C ASN A 177 -1.31 -0.69 10.43
N ASN A 178 -1.20 -2.01 10.50
CA ASN A 178 -0.29 -2.70 11.38
C ASN A 178 1.07 -2.84 10.67
N ARG A 179 2.10 -2.24 11.25
CA ARG A 179 3.47 -2.33 10.74
C ARG A 179 4.34 -3.02 11.75
N VAL A 180 5.15 -3.94 11.27
CA VAL A 180 6.23 -4.50 12.08
C VAL A 180 7.25 -3.39 12.31
N GLY A 181 7.59 -3.13 13.57
CA GLY A 181 8.59 -2.11 13.92
C GLY A 181 9.96 -2.42 13.31
N ASN A 182 10.76 -1.39 13.08
CA ASN A 182 12.12 -1.53 12.50
C ASN A 182 13.03 -2.47 13.31
N SER A 183 12.74 -2.72 14.58
CA SER A 183 13.50 -3.64 15.44
C SER A 183 13.48 -5.08 14.95
N VAL A 184 12.40 -5.54 14.30
CA VAL A 184 12.32 -6.89 13.76
C VAL A 184 13.19 -7.02 12.50
N LEU A 185 13.26 -5.98 11.67
CA LEU A 185 14.14 -5.95 10.50
C LEU A 185 15.61 -5.77 10.88
N GLN A 186 15.90 -5.11 12.02
CA GLN A 186 17.27 -4.97 12.55
C GLN A 186 17.77 -6.25 13.20
N SER A 187 16.92 -7.06 13.82
CA SER A 187 17.31 -8.35 14.38
C SER A 187 17.81 -9.32 13.31
N HIS A 188 17.34 -9.19 12.06
CA HIS A 188 17.89 -9.93 10.93
C HIS A 188 19.31 -9.51 10.53
N ARG A 189 19.75 -8.30 10.90
CA ARG A 189 21.14 -7.83 10.67
C ARG A 189 22.12 -8.22 11.79
N ILE A 190 21.61 -8.59 12.96
CA ILE A 190 22.43 -8.96 14.11
C ILE A 190 22.75 -10.47 14.12
N CYS A 191 22.04 -11.25 13.29
CA CYS A 191 22.33 -12.67 13.08
C CYS A 191 23.18 -12.94 11.82
N LEU A 192 23.94 -11.92 11.37
CA LEU A 192 24.98 -12.01 10.34
C LEU A 192 26.36 -11.99 10.96
#